data_abe0703c7761d39e65d5de50b678e8fc
#
_entry.id   abe0703c7761d39e65d5de50b678e8fc
#
_cell.length_a   1.000
_cell.length_b   1.000
_cell.length_c   1.000
_cell.angle_alpha   90.00
_cell.angle_beta   90.00
_cell.angle_gamma   90.00
#
_symmetry.space_group_name_H-M   'P 1'
#
loop_
_entity.id
_entity.type
_entity.pdbx_description
1 polymer ?
#
loop_
_entity_poly.entity_id
_entity_poly.type
_entity_poly.pdbx_seq_one_letter_code
_entity_poly.pdbx_strand_id
1 'polypeptide(L)'
;TSGFIGLGFIGLKLYACGGGPQSSDLVSIPEALDYGPLVPDPAGILDLPKGFNYKIISTQGDPMDDGLLVPGKPDGMATFPGENGRVIIIRNHEVVPTDKAFGPFGDENVNLDAIPKEDLYEYGKGEFPGLGGTTTLVYNETSMEVEKEFLSLAGTYRNCAGGPMPWGSWVTCEEDVTKAGDLEGNVERDHGYVFEVPATTEIMRAAPKPIKEMGRFNHEAVAYDPVAGIVYLTEDRHDGLFYRFIPTKKDNLHAGGKLQAMVVKNAPKFDTRNWPDTIGPDIQPNIPLKVEWLDLEDVDAAEDDLRLRGHENGAAVFARGEGIWYGEGEFYFACTNGGDLMK
;
A
#
# COMPACT_ATOMS: atom_id res chain seq x y z
N THR A 1 -31.86 0.98 -16.21
CA THR A 1 -31.57 0.02 -15.15
C THR A 1 -30.15 -0.47 -15.37
N SER A 2 -29.17 0.28 -14.86
CA SER A 2 -27.76 -0.02 -14.96
C SER A 2 -27.39 -0.97 -13.82
N GLY A 3 -26.96 -2.18 -14.17
CA GLY A 3 -26.43 -3.14 -13.21
C GLY A 3 -24.95 -2.84 -12.95
N PHE A 4 -24.61 -2.50 -11.73
CA PHE A 4 -23.24 -2.49 -11.25
C PHE A 4 -22.74 -3.93 -11.12
N ILE A 5 -21.67 -4.30 -11.80
CA ILE A 5 -20.92 -5.53 -11.56
C ILE A 5 -19.79 -5.16 -10.60
N GLY A 6 -20.02 -5.36 -9.32
CA GLY A 6 -18.96 -5.35 -8.32
C GLY A 6 -18.13 -6.63 -8.46
N LEU A 7 -16.86 -6.53 -8.76
CA LEU A 7 -15.89 -7.62 -8.64
C LEU A 7 -15.61 -7.85 -7.15
N GLY A 8 -16.40 -8.75 -6.54
CA GLY A 8 -16.13 -9.25 -5.20
C GLY A 8 -15.03 -10.31 -5.26
N PHE A 9 -13.95 -10.10 -4.54
CA PHE A 9 -13.00 -11.16 -4.23
C PHE A 9 -13.69 -12.18 -3.33
N ILE A 10 -13.93 -13.38 -3.86
CA ILE A 10 -14.45 -14.52 -3.07
C ILE A 10 -13.26 -15.16 -2.39
N GLY A 11 -13.15 -14.99 -1.07
CA GLY A 11 -12.15 -15.65 -0.26
C GLY A 11 -12.26 -17.18 -0.37
N LEU A 12 -11.17 -17.83 -0.77
CA LEU A 12 -11.09 -19.28 -0.92
C LEU A 12 -11.03 -19.92 0.47
N LYS A 13 -12.13 -20.48 0.98
CA LYS A 13 -12.11 -21.36 2.14
C LYS A 13 -11.70 -22.76 1.68
N LEU A 14 -10.44 -23.12 1.88
CA LEU A 14 -9.97 -24.49 1.68
C LEU A 14 -10.39 -25.36 2.88
N TYR A 15 -11.28 -26.32 2.66
CA TYR A 15 -11.59 -27.38 3.63
C TYR A 15 -10.64 -28.56 3.42
N ALA A 16 -9.84 -28.88 4.44
CA ALA A 16 -9.11 -30.13 4.50
C ALA A 16 -10.06 -31.25 5.01
N CYS A 17 -10.11 -32.38 4.31
CA CYS A 17 -10.94 -33.53 4.66
C CYS A 17 -10.41 -34.28 5.88
N GLY A 18 -11.21 -34.31 6.94
CA GLY A 18 -11.06 -35.26 8.06
C GLY A 18 -12.46 -35.66 8.51
N GLY A 19 -12.79 -36.95 8.44
CA GLY A 19 -14.16 -37.51 8.54
C GLY A 19 -14.82 -37.40 9.90
N GLY A 20 -16.11 -37.00 9.89
CA GLY A 20 -17.11 -37.05 10.96
C GLY A 20 -18.47 -36.58 10.40
N PRO A 21 -19.63 -36.90 11.01
CA PRO A 21 -20.87 -37.20 10.31
C PRO A 21 -21.58 -36.01 9.67
N GLN A 22 -22.24 -36.33 8.58
CA GLN A 22 -23.02 -35.50 7.68
C GLN A 22 -23.95 -34.46 8.32
N SER A 23 -23.84 -33.22 7.88
CA SER A 23 -24.99 -32.38 7.54
C SER A 23 -24.69 -31.65 6.23
N SER A 24 -25.51 -31.86 5.28
CA SER A 24 -25.44 -31.36 3.92
C SER A 24 -25.89 -29.90 3.86
N ASP A 25 -24.99 -28.97 3.87
CA ASP A 25 -25.11 -27.66 3.22
C ASP A 25 -23.75 -27.33 2.62
N LEU A 26 -23.42 -28.05 1.54
CA LEU A 26 -22.40 -27.65 0.61
C LEU A 26 -22.88 -26.34 -0.04
N VAL A 27 -22.38 -25.20 0.45
CA VAL A 27 -22.38 -23.99 -0.37
C VAL A 27 -21.66 -24.39 -1.66
N SER A 28 -22.42 -24.55 -2.73
CA SER A 28 -21.83 -24.75 -4.05
C SER A 28 -20.92 -23.59 -4.33
N ILE A 29 -19.61 -23.87 -4.36
CA ILE A 29 -18.64 -22.93 -4.95
C ILE A 29 -19.20 -22.64 -6.35
N PRO A 30 -19.48 -21.36 -6.72
CA PRO A 30 -19.85 -21.06 -8.09
C PRO A 30 -18.78 -21.70 -8.98
N GLU A 31 -19.19 -22.43 -10.02
CA GLU A 31 -18.26 -22.93 -11.03
C GLU A 31 -17.31 -21.78 -11.36
N ALA A 32 -16.01 -22.01 -11.21
CA ALA A 32 -14.99 -21.00 -11.53
C ALA A 32 -15.34 -20.45 -12.92
N LEU A 33 -15.52 -19.14 -13.03
CA LEU A 33 -15.85 -18.50 -14.30
C LEU A 33 -14.73 -18.88 -15.27
N ASP A 34 -15.02 -19.87 -16.13
CA ASP A 34 -14.07 -20.31 -17.15
C ASP A 34 -14.15 -19.30 -18.30
N TYR A 35 -13.25 -18.34 -18.28
CA TYR A 35 -13.09 -17.36 -19.36
C TYR A 35 -12.46 -17.99 -20.61
N GLY A 36 -12.10 -19.27 -20.57
CA GLY A 36 -11.38 -19.98 -21.64
C GLY A 36 -9.88 -19.67 -21.67
N PRO A 37 -9.17 -20.27 -22.64
CA PRO A 37 -7.72 -20.12 -22.73
C PRO A 37 -7.33 -18.71 -23.14
N LEU A 38 -6.13 -18.29 -22.69
CA LEU A 38 -5.51 -17.05 -23.15
C LEU A 38 -5.20 -17.14 -24.64
N VAL A 39 -5.49 -16.07 -25.36
CA VAL A 39 -5.17 -15.88 -26.77
C VAL A 39 -3.90 -14.99 -26.83
N PRO A 40 -2.83 -15.44 -27.52
CA PRO A 40 -1.62 -14.65 -27.66
C PRO A 40 -1.90 -13.28 -28.26
N ASP A 41 -1.41 -12.24 -27.61
CA ASP A 41 -1.49 -10.87 -28.12
C ASP A 41 -0.47 -10.64 -29.22
N PRO A 42 -0.90 -10.23 -30.46
CA PRO A 42 0.02 -9.89 -31.53
C PRO A 42 1.02 -8.79 -31.20
N ALA A 43 0.67 -7.88 -30.27
CA ALA A 43 1.55 -6.81 -29.79
C ALA A 43 2.51 -7.29 -28.68
N GLY A 44 2.29 -8.50 -28.11
CA GLY A 44 3.12 -9.08 -27.07
C GLY A 44 3.06 -8.35 -25.73
N ILE A 45 1.95 -7.64 -25.44
CA ILE A 45 1.78 -6.86 -24.21
C ILE A 45 1.00 -7.65 -23.16
N LEU A 46 -0.21 -8.16 -23.53
CA LEU A 46 -1.07 -8.85 -22.58
C LEU A 46 -1.97 -9.89 -23.27
N ASP A 47 -1.71 -11.16 -23.00
CA ASP A 47 -2.57 -12.24 -23.46
C ASP A 47 -3.89 -12.25 -22.68
N LEU A 48 -5.02 -12.29 -23.38
CA LEU A 48 -6.34 -12.22 -22.79
C LEU A 48 -7.25 -13.35 -23.29
N PRO A 49 -8.25 -13.79 -22.52
CA PRO A 49 -9.27 -14.69 -23.01
C PRO A 49 -10.07 -14.05 -24.18
N LYS A 50 -10.65 -14.90 -25.03
CA LYS A 50 -11.47 -14.43 -26.15
C LYS A 50 -12.63 -13.53 -25.66
N GLY A 51 -12.75 -12.34 -26.27
CA GLY A 51 -13.78 -11.36 -25.94
C GLY A 51 -13.34 -10.29 -24.96
N PHE A 52 -12.15 -10.43 -24.37
CA PHE A 52 -11.51 -9.36 -23.59
C PHE A 52 -10.61 -8.51 -24.50
N ASN A 53 -10.43 -7.27 -24.12
CA ASN A 53 -9.49 -6.34 -24.74
C ASN A 53 -8.88 -5.43 -23.66
N TYR A 54 -7.79 -4.80 -23.98
CA TYR A 54 -7.14 -3.81 -23.11
C TYR A 54 -6.90 -2.49 -23.87
N LYS A 55 -6.72 -1.43 -23.09
CA LYS A 55 -6.26 -0.13 -23.56
C LYS A 55 -5.17 0.36 -22.62
N ILE A 56 -4.02 0.75 -23.17
CA ILE A 56 -2.97 1.44 -22.43
C ILE A 56 -3.45 2.88 -22.22
N ILE A 57 -3.50 3.33 -20.98
CA ILE A 57 -4.00 4.66 -20.61
C ILE A 57 -2.91 5.57 -20.06
N SER A 58 -1.73 5.03 -19.73
CA SER A 58 -0.58 5.77 -19.21
C SER A 58 0.68 4.94 -19.45
N THR A 59 1.77 5.56 -19.86
CA THR A 59 3.04 4.91 -20.16
C THR A 59 4.18 5.68 -19.51
N GLN A 60 5.11 4.98 -18.87
CA GLN A 60 6.31 5.59 -18.31
C GLN A 60 7.02 6.46 -19.35
N GLY A 61 7.41 7.66 -18.96
CA GLY A 61 8.15 8.61 -19.80
C GLY A 61 7.28 9.49 -20.69
N ASP A 62 5.96 9.23 -20.78
CA ASP A 62 5.05 10.13 -21.47
C ASP A 62 4.93 11.47 -20.72
N PRO A 63 4.75 12.60 -21.42
CA PRO A 63 4.54 13.88 -20.76
C PRO A 63 3.17 13.94 -20.10
N MET A 64 3.14 14.44 -18.86
CA MET A 64 1.91 14.71 -18.10
C MET A 64 1.46 16.16 -18.26
N ASP A 65 0.22 16.46 -17.83
CA ASP A 65 -0.39 17.80 -17.96
C ASP A 65 0.24 18.87 -17.05
N ASP A 66 1.05 18.46 -16.08
CA ASP A 66 1.83 19.37 -15.23
C ASP A 66 3.26 19.63 -15.75
N GLY A 67 3.58 19.11 -16.94
CA GLY A 67 4.88 19.30 -17.61
C GLY A 67 5.98 18.35 -17.17
N LEU A 68 5.68 17.39 -16.29
CA LEU A 68 6.58 16.34 -15.87
C LEU A 68 6.36 15.05 -16.67
N LEU A 69 7.14 14.02 -16.41
CA LEU A 69 7.02 12.72 -17.05
C LEU A 69 6.33 11.73 -16.14
N VAL A 70 5.56 10.81 -16.73
CA VAL A 70 5.00 9.67 -16.01
C VAL A 70 6.13 8.84 -15.41
N PRO A 71 6.21 8.70 -14.08
CA PRO A 71 7.24 7.89 -13.45
C PRO A 71 7.07 6.41 -13.76
N GLY A 72 8.14 5.65 -13.65
CA GLY A 72 8.11 4.21 -13.77
C GLY A 72 7.67 3.50 -12.49
N LYS A 73 7.81 2.17 -12.50
CA LYS A 73 7.49 1.30 -11.35
C LYS A 73 6.14 1.62 -10.70
N PRO A 74 5.04 1.60 -11.49
CA PRO A 74 3.70 1.78 -10.92
C PRO A 74 3.40 0.63 -9.95
N ASP A 75 2.78 0.95 -8.82
CA ASP A 75 2.44 0.00 -7.79
C ASP A 75 1.02 0.23 -7.25
N GLY A 76 0.80 0.15 -5.95
CA GLY A 76 -0.52 0.25 -5.34
C GLY A 76 -1.31 1.47 -5.80
N MET A 77 -2.59 1.26 -6.06
CA MET A 77 -3.48 2.32 -6.55
C MET A 77 -4.92 2.12 -6.05
N ALA A 78 -5.66 3.22 -6.05
CA ALA A 78 -7.09 3.19 -5.80
C ALA A 78 -7.85 4.10 -6.76
N THR A 79 -9.15 3.81 -6.87
CA THR A 79 -10.09 4.62 -7.63
C THR A 79 -11.04 5.36 -6.69
N PHE A 80 -11.34 6.59 -7.03
CA PHE A 80 -12.30 7.42 -6.30
C PHE A 80 -13.35 7.98 -7.26
N PRO A 81 -14.60 8.18 -6.80
CA PRO A 81 -15.62 8.77 -7.63
C PRO A 81 -15.26 10.24 -7.95
N GLY A 82 -15.29 10.58 -9.21
CA GLY A 82 -15.25 11.97 -9.68
C GLY A 82 -16.63 12.41 -10.15
N GLU A 83 -16.78 13.71 -10.44
CA GLU A 83 -18.03 14.25 -10.97
C GLU A 83 -18.20 13.96 -12.46
N ASN A 84 -19.45 13.93 -12.93
CA ASN A 84 -19.82 13.82 -14.35
C ASN A 84 -19.23 12.60 -15.07
N GLY A 85 -19.27 11.41 -14.45
CA GLY A 85 -18.79 10.16 -15.03
C GLY A 85 -17.27 10.04 -15.10
N ARG A 86 -16.56 10.77 -14.24
CA ARG A 86 -15.12 10.63 -14.06
C ARG A 86 -14.78 9.68 -12.95
N VAL A 87 -13.66 9.02 -13.08
CA VAL A 87 -12.98 8.25 -12.04
C VAL A 87 -11.61 8.87 -11.82
N ILE A 88 -11.28 9.13 -10.57
CA ILE A 88 -9.96 9.60 -10.16
C ILE A 88 -9.15 8.37 -9.76
N ILE A 89 -8.00 8.14 -10.38
CA ILE A 89 -7.09 7.05 -10.07
C ILE A 89 -5.85 7.67 -9.43
N ILE A 90 -5.53 7.30 -8.21
CA ILE A 90 -4.26 7.65 -7.57
C ILE A 90 -3.38 6.42 -7.57
N ARG A 91 -2.17 6.56 -8.11
CA ARG A 91 -1.23 5.47 -8.36
C ARG A 91 0.13 5.80 -7.76
N ASN A 92 0.68 4.88 -7.00
CA ASN A 92 2.02 4.95 -6.44
C ASN A 92 3.10 4.67 -7.47
N HIS A 93 4.31 5.14 -7.18
CA HIS A 93 5.52 4.85 -7.95
C HIS A 93 6.65 4.44 -7.00
N GLU A 94 7.04 3.17 -7.06
CA GLU A 94 8.06 2.56 -6.19
C GLU A 94 9.49 2.87 -6.70
N VAL A 95 9.83 4.16 -6.78
CA VAL A 95 11.10 4.62 -7.34
C VAL A 95 12.04 5.09 -6.23
N VAL A 96 13.27 4.58 -6.23
CA VAL A 96 14.36 5.02 -5.33
C VAL A 96 15.17 6.15 -5.97
N PRO A 97 15.86 7.01 -5.20
CA PRO A 97 16.56 8.18 -5.74
C PRO A 97 17.70 7.87 -6.71
N THR A 98 18.20 6.64 -6.72
CA THR A 98 19.25 6.18 -7.66
C THR A 98 18.70 5.76 -9.02
N ASP A 99 17.40 5.56 -9.15
CA ASP A 99 16.76 5.04 -10.36
C ASP A 99 16.25 6.19 -11.26
N LYS A 100 17.13 7.12 -11.61
CA LYS A 100 16.81 8.37 -12.31
C LYS A 100 16.00 8.18 -13.60
N ALA A 101 16.24 7.11 -14.35
CA ALA A 101 15.51 6.79 -15.57
C ALA A 101 14.00 6.51 -15.36
N PHE A 102 13.58 6.28 -14.13
CA PHE A 102 12.19 6.02 -13.75
C PHE A 102 11.53 7.21 -13.04
N GLY A 103 12.28 8.29 -12.80
CA GLY A 103 11.77 9.46 -12.10
C GLY A 103 10.92 10.38 -12.99
N PRO A 104 10.15 11.30 -12.39
CA PRO A 104 9.29 12.25 -13.10
C PRO A 104 10.05 13.41 -13.75
N PHE A 105 11.34 13.58 -13.41
CA PHE A 105 12.11 14.78 -13.77
C PHE A 105 12.92 14.62 -15.06
N GLY A 106 12.81 13.50 -15.75
CA GLY A 106 13.56 13.20 -16.97
C GLY A 106 15.02 12.80 -16.70
N ASP A 107 15.77 12.60 -17.77
CA ASP A 107 17.17 12.19 -17.71
C ASP A 107 17.99 13.16 -16.84
N GLU A 108 18.77 12.62 -15.90
CA GLU A 108 19.57 13.39 -14.97
C GLU A 108 18.80 14.49 -14.21
N ASN A 109 17.50 14.32 -14.03
CA ASN A 109 16.61 15.24 -13.31
C ASN A 109 16.54 16.66 -13.94
N VAL A 110 16.68 16.78 -15.25
CA VAL A 110 16.72 18.09 -15.95
C VAL A 110 15.47 18.96 -15.73
N ASN A 111 14.34 18.37 -15.36
CA ASN A 111 13.08 19.06 -15.08
C ASN A 111 12.83 19.25 -13.56
N LEU A 112 13.80 19.00 -12.69
CA LEU A 112 13.61 19.14 -11.25
C LEU A 112 13.18 20.56 -10.85
N ASP A 113 13.74 21.58 -11.50
CA ASP A 113 13.39 22.99 -11.26
C ASP A 113 11.98 23.39 -11.70
N ALA A 114 11.24 22.49 -12.38
CA ALA A 114 9.83 22.71 -12.72
C ALA A 114 8.90 22.56 -11.49
N ILE A 115 9.41 21.99 -10.40
CA ILE A 115 8.68 21.86 -9.13
C ILE A 115 9.30 22.81 -8.09
N PRO A 116 8.49 23.61 -7.36
CA PRO A 116 8.96 24.32 -6.18
C PRO A 116 9.56 23.34 -5.15
N LYS A 117 10.70 23.71 -4.55
CA LYS A 117 11.37 22.83 -3.58
C LYS A 117 10.46 22.46 -2.38
N GLU A 118 9.57 23.33 -1.99
CA GLU A 118 8.60 23.13 -0.92
C GLU A 118 7.53 22.08 -1.23
N ASP A 119 7.31 21.78 -2.51
CA ASP A 119 6.40 20.73 -2.96
C ASP A 119 7.04 19.33 -3.03
N LEU A 120 8.36 19.25 -2.74
CA LEU A 120 9.10 18.00 -2.64
C LEU A 120 9.33 17.62 -1.18
N TYR A 121 9.08 16.37 -0.82
CA TYR A 121 9.48 15.87 0.49
C TYR A 121 11.01 15.85 0.61
N GLU A 122 11.69 15.20 -0.33
CA GLU A 122 13.14 15.14 -0.39
C GLU A 122 13.66 15.83 -1.66
N TYR A 123 14.40 16.90 -1.50
CA TYR A 123 15.07 17.59 -2.61
C TYR A 123 16.45 17.00 -2.90
N GLY A 124 17.10 16.35 -1.92
CA GLY A 124 18.38 15.65 -2.07
C GLY A 124 19.50 16.53 -2.56
N LYS A 125 19.51 17.81 -2.14
CA LYS A 125 20.45 18.86 -2.58
C LYS A 125 20.52 19.03 -4.11
N GLY A 126 19.49 18.58 -4.85
CA GLY A 126 19.43 18.57 -6.30
C GLY A 126 20.12 17.37 -6.96
N GLU A 127 20.89 16.58 -6.22
CA GLU A 127 21.63 15.41 -6.73
C GLU A 127 20.84 14.11 -6.59
N PHE A 128 20.14 13.94 -5.45
CA PHE A 128 19.36 12.75 -5.12
C PHE A 128 17.93 13.10 -4.68
N PRO A 129 17.14 13.81 -5.52
CA PRO A 129 15.76 14.11 -5.17
C PRO A 129 14.96 12.81 -5.02
N GLY A 130 13.91 12.84 -4.20
CA GLY A 130 12.95 11.75 -4.15
C GLY A 130 12.26 11.60 -5.50
N LEU A 131 12.34 10.41 -6.08
CA LEU A 131 11.78 10.08 -7.39
C LEU A 131 10.47 9.29 -7.29
N GLY A 132 10.12 8.82 -6.10
CA GLY A 132 8.83 8.24 -5.76
C GLY A 132 7.75 9.29 -5.56
N GLY A 133 6.58 8.83 -5.22
CA GLY A 133 5.40 9.64 -5.02
C GLY A 133 4.17 9.02 -5.62
N THR A 134 3.21 9.86 -5.98
CA THR A 134 1.97 9.42 -6.63
C THR A 134 1.65 10.24 -7.87
N THR A 135 1.04 9.59 -8.86
CA THR A 135 0.34 10.28 -9.96
C THR A 135 -1.16 10.15 -9.78
N THR A 136 -1.88 11.18 -10.25
CA THR A 136 -3.33 11.16 -10.35
C THR A 136 -3.75 11.20 -11.80
N LEU A 137 -4.60 10.25 -12.21
CA LEU A 137 -5.23 10.21 -13.51
C LEU A 137 -6.72 10.52 -13.34
N VAL A 138 -7.23 11.44 -14.15
CA VAL A 138 -8.66 11.73 -14.26
C VAL A 138 -9.19 11.02 -15.50
N TYR A 139 -9.84 9.90 -15.30
CA TYR A 139 -10.36 9.05 -16.37
C TYR A 139 -11.84 9.32 -16.58
N ASN A 140 -12.25 9.51 -17.83
CA ASN A 140 -13.65 9.68 -18.23
C ASN A 140 -14.21 8.36 -18.74
N GLU A 141 -15.17 7.75 -18.01
CA GLU A 141 -15.79 6.47 -18.38
C GLU A 141 -16.64 6.54 -19.65
N THR A 142 -17.11 7.73 -20.05
CA THR A 142 -17.93 7.89 -21.24
C THR A 142 -17.08 7.91 -22.50
N SER A 143 -15.98 8.71 -22.50
CA SER A 143 -15.06 8.79 -23.65
C SER A 143 -14.02 7.65 -23.62
N MET A 144 -13.86 6.97 -22.49
CA MET A 144 -12.82 5.98 -22.26
C MET A 144 -11.40 6.54 -22.40
N GLU A 145 -11.19 7.81 -21.99
CA GLU A 145 -9.93 8.53 -22.10
C GLU A 145 -9.47 9.11 -20.77
N VAL A 146 -8.15 9.25 -20.59
CA VAL A 146 -7.57 10.06 -19.53
C VAL A 146 -7.67 11.51 -19.96
N GLU A 147 -8.33 12.35 -19.17
CA GLU A 147 -8.49 13.77 -19.43
C GLU A 147 -7.35 14.61 -18.82
N LYS A 148 -6.77 14.12 -17.72
CA LYS A 148 -5.62 14.73 -17.04
C LYS A 148 -4.76 13.67 -16.40
N GLU A 149 -3.46 13.86 -16.41
CA GLU A 149 -2.48 13.07 -15.63
C GLU A 149 -1.44 14.01 -15.06
N PHE A 150 -1.14 13.90 -13.76
CA PHE A 150 -0.21 14.79 -13.08
C PHE A 150 0.39 14.15 -11.83
N LEU A 151 1.56 14.63 -11.41
CA LEU A 151 2.21 14.22 -10.17
C LEU A 151 1.47 14.84 -8.98
N SER A 152 0.86 14.01 -8.15
CA SER A 152 0.00 14.43 -7.04
C SER A 152 0.68 14.43 -5.67
N LEU A 153 1.81 13.71 -5.52
CA LEU A 153 2.76 13.80 -4.42
C LEU A 153 4.17 13.61 -4.98
N ALA A 154 5.14 14.36 -4.50
CA ALA A 154 6.50 14.34 -5.01
C ALA A 154 7.56 14.27 -3.90
N GLY A 155 8.70 13.66 -4.24
CA GLY A 155 9.88 13.68 -3.38
C GLY A 155 9.92 12.60 -2.32
N THR A 156 9.05 11.61 -2.35
CA THR A 156 9.09 10.45 -1.45
C THR A 156 9.91 9.30 -2.04
N TYR A 157 10.19 8.26 -1.26
CA TYR A 157 10.95 7.09 -1.67
C TYR A 157 10.09 5.84 -1.66
N ARG A 158 10.21 5.01 -2.72
CA ARG A 158 9.61 3.68 -2.80
C ARG A 158 8.16 3.63 -2.32
N ASN A 159 7.29 4.42 -2.91
CA ASN A 159 5.85 4.32 -2.60
C ASN A 159 5.30 3.03 -3.21
N CYS A 160 5.12 2.01 -2.38
CA CYS A 160 4.67 0.67 -2.78
C CYS A 160 3.13 0.59 -2.80
N ALA A 161 2.52 0.50 -1.64
CA ALA A 161 1.07 0.43 -1.52
C ALA A 161 0.50 1.54 -0.61
N GLY A 162 -0.64 1.30 0.01
CA GLY A 162 -1.34 2.28 0.83
C GLY A 162 -2.78 1.87 1.05
N GLY A 163 -3.67 2.84 1.22
CA GLY A 163 -5.10 2.57 1.38
C GLY A 163 -6.01 3.78 1.17
N PRO A 164 -7.21 3.57 0.62
CA PRO A 164 -8.20 4.62 0.46
C PRO A 164 -8.84 5.00 1.78
N MET A 165 -9.00 6.30 2.00
CA MET A 165 -9.72 6.85 3.15
C MET A 165 -11.13 7.26 2.76
N PRO A 166 -12.13 7.10 3.64
CA PRO A 166 -13.53 7.34 3.30
C PRO A 166 -13.87 8.81 3.03
N TRP A 167 -12.98 9.73 3.36
CA TRP A 167 -13.13 11.16 3.05
C TRP A 167 -12.52 11.58 1.71
N GLY A 168 -12.19 10.61 0.84
CA GLY A 168 -11.72 10.89 -0.53
C GLY A 168 -10.24 11.24 -0.60
N SER A 169 -9.40 10.52 0.13
CA SER A 169 -7.96 10.59 0.00
C SER A 169 -7.33 9.19 -0.06
N TRP A 170 -6.12 9.14 -0.59
CA TRP A 170 -5.23 8.00 -0.59
C TRP A 170 -4.13 8.22 0.45
N VAL A 171 -3.90 7.26 1.32
CA VAL A 171 -2.71 7.23 2.17
C VAL A 171 -1.69 6.35 1.49
N THR A 172 -0.57 6.94 1.05
CA THR A 172 0.54 6.24 0.41
C THR A 172 1.63 5.94 1.40
N CYS A 173 2.32 4.82 1.23
CA CYS A 173 3.32 4.28 2.13
C CYS A 173 4.72 4.35 1.51
N GLU A 174 5.72 4.85 2.26
CA GLU A 174 7.13 4.67 1.93
C GLU A 174 7.62 3.32 2.46
N GLU A 175 8.02 2.44 1.57
CA GLU A 175 8.71 1.19 1.90
C GLU A 175 10.23 1.40 1.96
N ASP A 176 10.65 2.44 2.65
CA ASP A 176 12.05 2.87 2.74
C ASP A 176 12.29 3.56 4.09
N VAL A 177 13.44 3.32 4.70
CA VAL A 177 13.84 3.91 5.99
C VAL A 177 15.18 4.62 5.91
N THR A 178 15.53 5.12 4.73
CA THR A 178 16.72 5.95 4.52
C THR A 178 16.71 7.15 5.47
N LYS A 179 17.87 7.52 5.97
CA LYS A 179 18.02 8.58 6.99
C LYS A 179 18.64 9.85 6.39
N ALA A 180 18.32 10.96 7.02
CA ALA A 180 19.04 12.20 6.78
C ALA A 180 20.55 11.99 6.98
N GLY A 181 21.34 12.42 5.99
CA GLY A 181 22.78 12.19 5.94
C GLY A 181 23.24 10.99 5.11
N ASP A 182 22.32 10.09 4.72
CA ASP A 182 22.65 9.01 3.80
C ASP A 182 22.95 9.51 2.38
N LEU A 183 23.32 8.61 1.47
CA LEU A 183 23.75 8.91 0.10
C LEU A 183 24.82 10.02 0.06
N GLU A 184 25.93 9.79 0.78
CA GLU A 184 27.05 10.73 0.87
C GLU A 184 26.65 12.11 1.46
N GLY A 185 25.62 12.14 2.30
CA GLY A 185 25.10 13.33 2.94
C GLY A 185 24.11 14.12 2.08
N ASN A 186 23.62 13.56 0.99
CA ASN A 186 22.65 14.24 0.11
C ASN A 186 21.20 14.10 0.57
N VAL A 187 20.85 13.09 1.37
CA VAL A 187 19.51 12.97 1.95
C VAL A 187 19.34 14.02 3.04
N GLU A 188 18.32 14.86 2.93
CA GLU A 188 18.05 15.97 3.84
C GLU A 188 17.02 15.61 4.94
N ARG A 189 16.21 14.57 4.75
CA ARG A 189 15.13 14.15 5.67
C ARG A 189 15.12 12.64 5.89
N ASP A 190 14.56 12.22 7.02
CA ASP A 190 14.29 10.81 7.27
C ASP A 190 13.08 10.35 6.46
N HIS A 191 13.13 9.11 5.96
CA HIS A 191 12.07 8.42 5.23
C HIS A 191 11.46 7.28 6.07
N GLY A 192 10.40 6.65 5.57
CA GLY A 192 9.70 5.57 6.25
C GLY A 192 8.39 6.03 6.89
N TYR A 193 7.69 6.90 6.19
CA TYR A 193 6.42 7.47 6.65
C TYR A 193 5.28 7.21 5.65
N VAL A 194 4.10 7.58 6.07
CA VAL A 194 2.92 7.64 5.21
C VAL A 194 2.52 9.09 4.95
N PHE A 195 1.93 9.31 3.76
CA PHE A 195 1.49 10.63 3.31
C PHE A 195 0.06 10.55 2.81
N GLU A 196 -0.70 11.61 2.98
CA GLU A 196 -2.09 11.68 2.54
C GLU A 196 -2.22 12.53 1.29
N VAL A 197 -2.85 11.94 0.24
CA VAL A 197 -3.04 12.56 -1.08
C VAL A 197 -4.53 12.67 -1.35
N PRO A 198 -5.11 13.89 -1.49
CA PRO A 198 -6.52 14.06 -1.80
C PRO A 198 -6.84 13.60 -3.22
N ALA A 199 -7.98 12.90 -3.38
CA ALA A 199 -8.52 12.58 -4.70
C ALA A 199 -9.19 13.82 -5.29
N THR A 200 -8.62 14.35 -6.37
CA THR A 200 -9.08 15.58 -7.00
C THR A 200 -8.98 15.50 -8.53
N THR A 201 -9.85 16.21 -9.22
CA THR A 201 -9.77 16.42 -10.68
C THR A 201 -8.92 17.64 -11.05
N GLU A 202 -8.44 18.40 -10.08
CA GLU A 202 -7.60 19.57 -10.32
C GLU A 202 -6.12 19.22 -10.27
N ILE A 203 -5.34 19.77 -11.19
CA ILE A 203 -3.88 19.59 -11.19
C ILE A 203 -3.31 20.29 -9.96
N MET A 204 -2.95 19.50 -8.96
CA MET A 204 -2.34 19.98 -7.72
C MET A 204 -1.50 18.92 -7.07
N ARG A 205 -0.52 19.33 -6.26
CA ARG A 205 0.26 18.43 -5.42
C ARG A 205 -0.21 18.50 -3.97
N ALA A 206 -0.27 17.36 -3.33
CA ALA A 206 -0.45 17.31 -1.88
C ALA A 206 0.76 17.92 -1.19
N ALA A 207 0.56 18.62 -0.08
CA ALA A 207 1.66 19.05 0.74
C ALA A 207 2.48 17.82 1.21
N PRO A 208 3.80 17.79 1.01
CA PRO A 208 4.62 16.64 1.34
C PRO A 208 4.88 16.56 2.85
N LYS A 209 3.81 16.32 3.61
CA LYS A 209 3.81 16.30 5.07
C LYS A 209 3.63 14.87 5.57
N PRO A 210 4.63 14.24 6.19
CA PRO A 210 4.52 12.91 6.76
C PRO A 210 3.57 12.89 7.96
N ILE A 211 2.89 11.77 8.16
CA ILE A 211 2.07 11.50 9.36
C ILE A 211 2.94 10.69 10.34
N LYS A 212 3.83 11.38 11.04
CA LYS A 212 4.86 10.79 11.90
C LYS A 212 4.32 9.93 13.05
N GLU A 213 3.16 10.28 13.55
CA GLU A 213 2.50 9.55 14.63
C GLU A 213 2.00 8.15 14.20
N MET A 214 1.97 7.88 12.89
CA MET A 214 1.71 6.54 12.36
C MET A 214 2.96 5.64 12.34
N GLY A 215 4.07 6.15 12.86
CA GLY A 215 5.33 5.44 13.01
C GLY A 215 6.29 5.66 11.85
N ARG A 216 7.58 5.40 12.11
CA ARG A 216 8.64 5.32 11.10
C ARG A 216 9.12 3.89 11.01
N PHE A 217 8.83 3.24 9.90
CA PHE A 217 9.21 1.87 9.57
C PHE A 217 9.05 1.62 8.06
N ASN A 218 9.35 0.43 7.58
CA ASN A 218 9.18 0.03 6.19
C ASN A 218 7.69 -0.21 5.91
N HIS A 219 6.95 0.88 5.69
CA HIS A 219 5.50 0.82 5.47
C HIS A 219 5.16 0.14 4.16
N GLU A 220 4.18 -0.78 4.19
CA GLU A 220 3.66 -1.41 2.98
C GLU A 220 2.25 -0.90 2.64
N ALA A 221 1.27 -1.21 3.45
CA ALA A 221 -0.11 -0.86 3.16
C ALA A 221 -0.89 -0.42 4.40
N VAL A 222 -2.01 0.25 4.17
CA VAL A 222 -2.94 0.64 5.21
C VAL A 222 -4.39 0.28 4.84
N ALA A 223 -5.22 0.01 5.85
CA ALA A 223 -6.65 -0.12 5.66
C ALA A 223 -7.42 0.55 6.83
N TYR A 224 -8.51 1.22 6.48
CA TYR A 224 -9.33 1.96 7.43
C TYR A 224 -10.54 1.16 7.89
N ASP A 225 -10.79 1.12 9.19
CA ASP A 225 -12.03 0.61 9.78
C ASP A 225 -13.09 1.71 9.83
N PRO A 226 -14.13 1.68 8.99
CA PRO A 226 -15.14 2.73 8.95
C PRO A 226 -16.04 2.76 10.20
N VAL A 227 -16.07 1.68 10.97
CA VAL A 227 -16.87 1.57 12.20
C VAL A 227 -16.10 2.14 13.40
N ALA A 228 -14.89 1.61 13.62
CA ALA A 228 -14.06 2.05 14.76
C ALA A 228 -13.35 3.39 14.49
N GLY A 229 -13.05 3.72 13.23
CA GLY A 229 -12.26 4.87 12.83
C GLY A 229 -10.78 4.67 13.14
N ILE A 230 -10.29 3.46 12.90
CA ILE A 230 -8.92 3.03 13.17
C ILE A 230 -8.25 2.70 11.83
N VAL A 231 -6.97 3.03 11.69
CA VAL A 231 -6.15 2.62 10.55
C VAL A 231 -5.28 1.44 10.95
N TYR A 232 -5.28 0.38 10.17
CA TYR A 232 -4.38 -0.76 10.32
C TYR A 232 -3.26 -0.67 9.31
N LEU A 233 -2.03 -1.12 9.68
CA LEU A 233 -0.84 -0.97 8.86
C LEU A 233 -0.02 -2.26 8.86
N THR A 234 0.57 -2.55 7.71
CA THR A 234 1.53 -3.64 7.53
C THR A 234 2.95 -3.11 7.39
N GLU A 235 3.92 -3.93 7.75
CA GLU A 235 5.35 -3.66 7.63
C GLU A 235 6.02 -4.76 6.83
N ASP A 236 6.67 -4.42 5.70
CA ASP A 236 7.42 -5.40 4.91
C ASP A 236 8.83 -5.59 5.45
N ARG A 237 8.91 -6.40 6.49
CA ARG A 237 10.17 -6.93 7.05
C ARG A 237 9.98 -8.39 7.43
N HIS A 238 11.05 -9.18 7.37
CA HIS A 238 11.00 -10.59 7.79
C HIS A 238 10.62 -10.78 9.27
N ASP A 239 10.82 -9.74 10.06
CA ASP A 239 10.52 -9.62 11.47
C ASP A 239 9.55 -8.47 11.76
N GLY A 240 8.73 -8.10 10.75
CA GLY A 240 7.77 -7.02 10.81
C GLY A 240 6.67 -7.24 11.84
N LEU A 241 5.99 -6.17 12.22
CA LEU A 241 4.82 -6.24 13.10
C LEU A 241 3.55 -5.91 12.30
N PHE A 242 2.42 -6.11 12.96
CA PHE A 242 1.13 -5.63 12.49
C PHE A 242 0.64 -4.54 13.43
N TYR A 243 0.37 -3.37 12.88
CA TYR A 243 0.07 -2.17 13.65
C TYR A 243 -1.37 -1.72 13.49
N ARG A 244 -1.81 -0.89 14.43
CA ARG A 244 -2.97 -0.04 14.26
C ARG A 244 -2.71 1.37 14.79
N PHE A 245 -3.25 2.34 14.10
CA PHE A 245 -3.23 3.74 14.50
C PHE A 245 -4.65 4.19 14.88
N ILE A 246 -4.79 4.71 16.09
CA ILE A 246 -6.04 5.25 16.62
C ILE A 246 -5.95 6.78 16.52
N PRO A 247 -6.53 7.40 15.47
CA PRO A 247 -6.42 8.83 15.28
C PRO A 247 -7.21 9.59 16.35
N THR A 248 -6.69 10.74 16.79
CA THR A 248 -7.38 11.66 17.69
C THR A 248 -8.69 12.19 17.08
N LYS A 249 -8.71 12.33 15.73
CA LYS A 249 -9.90 12.66 14.94
C LYS A 249 -10.01 11.67 13.79
N LYS A 250 -11.15 11.00 13.66
CA LYS A 250 -11.39 9.93 12.69
C LYS A 250 -11.15 10.32 11.22
N ASP A 251 -11.40 11.56 10.87
CA ASP A 251 -11.33 12.13 9.52
C ASP A 251 -10.12 13.05 9.31
N ASN A 252 -9.16 13.04 10.22
CA ASN A 252 -7.97 13.87 10.15
C ASN A 252 -6.77 13.17 10.81
N LEU A 253 -6.04 12.43 10.02
CA LEU A 253 -4.86 11.68 10.49
C LEU A 253 -3.74 12.61 10.99
N HIS A 254 -3.62 13.80 10.41
CA HIS A 254 -2.64 14.81 10.83
C HIS A 254 -2.94 15.47 12.19
N ALA A 255 -4.10 15.16 12.80
CA ALA A 255 -4.39 15.59 14.16
C ALA A 255 -3.65 14.76 15.23
N GLY A 256 -2.85 13.81 14.79
CA GLY A 256 -2.13 12.88 15.66
C GLY A 256 -3.01 11.72 16.12
N GLY A 257 -2.42 10.85 16.91
CA GLY A 257 -3.09 9.65 17.40
C GLY A 257 -2.15 8.76 18.21
N LYS A 258 -2.54 7.52 18.37
CA LYS A 258 -1.79 6.50 19.11
C LYS A 258 -1.51 5.31 18.22
N LEU A 259 -0.24 4.93 18.10
CA LEU A 259 0.18 3.72 17.40
C LEU A 259 0.29 2.55 18.38
N GLN A 260 -0.21 1.39 17.98
CA GLN A 260 -0.16 0.16 18.76
C GLN A 260 0.28 -1.01 17.88
N ALA A 261 0.94 -2.00 18.48
CA ALA A 261 1.28 -3.27 17.83
C ALA A 261 0.41 -4.42 18.36
N MET A 262 0.14 -5.41 17.51
CA MET A 262 -0.65 -6.59 17.85
C MET A 262 0.13 -7.53 18.76
N VAL A 263 -0.52 -8.01 19.82
CA VAL A 263 -0.03 -9.05 20.73
C VAL A 263 -1.00 -10.23 20.70
N VAL A 264 -0.50 -11.44 20.58
CA VAL A 264 -1.32 -12.66 20.79
C VAL A 264 -1.53 -12.84 22.28
N LYS A 265 -2.79 -12.83 22.71
CA LYS A 265 -3.15 -12.90 24.13
C LYS A 265 -2.65 -14.20 24.79
N ASN A 266 -2.00 -14.07 25.92
CA ASN A 266 -1.35 -15.16 26.67
C ASN A 266 -0.16 -15.84 25.94
N ALA A 267 0.32 -15.26 24.85
CA ALA A 267 1.49 -15.70 24.11
C ALA A 267 2.30 -14.48 23.63
N PRO A 268 2.90 -13.71 24.55
CA PRO A 268 3.72 -12.57 24.17
C PRO A 268 4.91 -13.01 23.31
N LYS A 269 5.33 -12.15 22.39
CA LYS A 269 6.39 -12.43 21.41
C LYS A 269 6.06 -13.59 20.48
N PHE A 270 4.78 -13.81 20.17
CA PHE A 270 4.35 -14.89 19.30
C PHE A 270 4.94 -14.74 17.91
N ASP A 271 5.59 -15.80 17.42
CA ASP A 271 6.15 -15.84 16.08
C ASP A 271 5.14 -16.49 15.13
N THR A 272 4.59 -15.72 14.21
CA THR A 272 3.59 -16.21 13.27
C THR A 272 4.19 -16.78 11.98
N ARG A 273 5.52 -16.76 11.84
CA ARG A 273 6.20 -17.07 10.59
C ARG A 273 6.15 -18.54 10.18
N ASN A 274 5.98 -19.45 11.15
CA ASN A 274 5.99 -20.90 10.92
C ASN A 274 7.28 -21.39 10.20
N TRP A 275 8.40 -20.73 10.44
CA TRP A 275 9.68 -21.16 9.89
C TRP A 275 10.22 -22.39 10.64
N PRO A 276 11.05 -23.25 10.00
CA PRO A 276 11.55 -24.47 10.64
C PRO A 276 12.32 -24.25 11.94
N ASP A 277 12.89 -23.06 12.13
CA ASP A 277 13.64 -22.63 13.32
C ASP A 277 12.83 -21.73 14.26
N THR A 278 11.55 -21.52 13.98
CA THR A 278 10.65 -20.75 14.85
C THR A 278 10.49 -21.45 16.21
N ILE A 279 10.70 -20.68 17.27
CA ILE A 279 10.52 -21.18 18.65
C ILE A 279 9.09 -20.90 19.07
N GLY A 280 8.29 -21.96 19.24
CA GLY A 280 6.89 -21.86 19.68
C GLY A 280 5.95 -22.73 18.86
N PRO A 281 4.66 -22.66 19.14
CA PRO A 281 3.66 -23.39 18.36
C PRO A 281 3.41 -22.66 17.03
N ASP A 282 3.34 -23.43 15.95
CA ASP A 282 2.94 -22.92 14.64
C ASP A 282 1.50 -22.38 14.65
N ILE A 283 1.25 -21.34 13.85
CA ILE A 283 -0.11 -20.95 13.52
C ILE A 283 -0.77 -22.09 12.75
N GLN A 284 -1.95 -22.51 13.23
CA GLN A 284 -2.75 -23.53 12.58
C GLN A 284 -3.89 -22.88 11.78
N PRO A 285 -4.15 -23.31 10.53
CA PRO A 285 -5.28 -22.81 9.76
C PRO A 285 -6.61 -22.99 10.50
N ASN A 286 -7.48 -21.97 10.42
CA ASN A 286 -8.80 -21.96 11.03
C ASN A 286 -8.87 -22.06 12.56
N ILE A 287 -7.75 -21.88 13.26
CA ILE A 287 -7.74 -21.75 14.72
C ILE A 287 -7.58 -20.26 15.08
N PRO A 288 -8.66 -19.59 15.54
CA PRO A 288 -8.58 -18.17 15.86
C PRO A 288 -7.75 -17.93 17.12
N LEU A 289 -6.85 -16.97 17.06
CA LEU A 289 -6.09 -16.47 18.18
C LEU A 289 -6.75 -15.21 18.74
N LYS A 290 -6.82 -15.09 20.05
CA LYS A 290 -7.25 -13.84 20.68
C LYS A 290 -6.09 -12.87 20.69
N VAL A 291 -6.36 -11.61 20.37
CA VAL A 291 -5.34 -10.57 20.33
C VAL A 291 -5.66 -9.45 21.33
N GLU A 292 -4.62 -8.75 21.72
CA GLU A 292 -4.63 -7.49 22.45
C GLU A 292 -3.63 -6.53 21.79
N TRP A 293 -3.56 -5.29 22.26
CA TRP A 293 -2.78 -4.25 21.61
C TRP A 293 -1.83 -3.59 22.61
N LEU A 294 -0.58 -3.47 22.21
CA LEU A 294 0.50 -2.84 22.96
C LEU A 294 0.68 -1.41 22.49
N ASP A 295 0.64 -0.44 23.38
CA ASP A 295 0.99 0.94 23.10
C ASP A 295 2.48 1.04 22.75
N LEU A 296 2.80 1.77 21.69
CA LEU A 296 4.17 2.04 21.28
C LEU A 296 4.54 3.49 21.62
N GLU A 297 5.74 3.65 22.16
CA GLU A 297 6.33 4.95 22.46
C GLU A 297 7.42 5.28 21.44
N ASP A 298 7.79 6.56 21.31
CA ASP A 298 8.85 7.04 20.42
C ASP A 298 8.72 6.48 19.00
N VAL A 299 7.52 6.60 18.43
CA VAL A 299 7.14 5.97 17.17
C VAL A 299 7.86 6.54 15.94
N ASP A 300 8.49 7.72 16.03
CA ASP A 300 9.35 8.29 14.98
C ASP A 300 10.66 7.47 14.78
N ALA A 301 10.97 6.55 15.68
CA ALA A 301 11.93 5.44 15.56
C ALA A 301 13.17 5.73 14.69
N ALA A 302 14.02 6.69 15.11
CA ALA A 302 15.14 7.17 14.32
C ALA A 302 16.12 6.08 13.84
N GLU A 303 16.18 4.94 14.54
CA GLU A 303 17.08 3.82 14.24
C GLU A 303 16.38 2.62 13.58
N ASP A 304 15.17 2.81 13.02
CA ASP A 304 14.36 1.72 12.42
C ASP A 304 14.19 0.54 13.39
N ASP A 305 14.01 0.84 14.67
CA ASP A 305 13.97 -0.15 15.76
C ASP A 305 12.57 -0.40 16.33
N LEU A 306 11.54 0.23 15.77
CA LEU A 306 10.17 0.18 16.32
C LEU A 306 9.66 -1.26 16.44
N ARG A 307 9.87 -2.08 15.41
CA ARG A 307 9.49 -3.49 15.42
C ARG A 307 10.27 -4.29 16.47
N LEU A 308 11.57 -4.00 16.64
CA LEU A 308 12.41 -4.70 17.62
C LEU A 308 11.95 -4.40 19.04
N ARG A 309 11.73 -3.12 19.37
CA ARG A 309 11.21 -2.67 20.67
C ARG A 309 9.80 -3.18 20.93
N GLY A 310 8.94 -3.16 19.92
CA GLY A 310 7.58 -3.69 20.01
C GLY A 310 7.58 -5.19 20.30
N HIS A 311 8.38 -5.96 19.57
CA HIS A 311 8.52 -7.39 19.81
C HIS A 311 9.11 -7.69 21.20
N GLU A 312 10.12 -6.94 21.62
CA GLU A 312 10.72 -7.11 22.94
C GLU A 312 9.68 -6.90 24.07
N ASN A 313 8.72 -6.00 23.84
CA ASN A 313 7.62 -5.73 24.77
C ASN A 313 6.39 -6.63 24.57
N GLY A 314 6.44 -7.62 23.68
CA GLY A 314 5.43 -8.66 23.57
C GLY A 314 4.67 -8.72 22.24
N ALA A 315 4.92 -7.81 21.29
CA ALA A 315 4.24 -7.83 20.00
C ALA A 315 4.56 -9.10 19.20
N ALA A 316 3.59 -9.55 18.41
CA ALA A 316 3.72 -10.71 17.53
C ALA A 316 4.45 -10.31 16.25
N VAL A 317 5.32 -11.21 15.74
CA VAL A 317 6.08 -11.03 14.51
C VAL A 317 5.32 -11.62 13.33
N PHE A 318 5.36 -10.91 12.21
CA PHE A 318 4.82 -11.32 10.91
C PHE A 318 5.91 -11.26 9.84
N ALA A 319 5.94 -12.22 8.91
CA ALA A 319 6.95 -12.26 7.86
C ALA A 319 6.47 -11.51 6.63
N ARG A 320 7.04 -10.33 6.38
CA ARG A 320 6.73 -9.53 5.20
C ARG A 320 5.23 -9.27 5.07
N GLY A 321 4.71 -8.41 5.94
CA GLY A 321 3.33 -7.93 5.87
C GLY A 321 3.16 -7.02 4.66
N GLU A 322 2.36 -7.44 3.71
CA GLU A 322 2.11 -6.83 2.40
C GLU A 322 0.74 -6.14 2.34
N GLY A 323 0.10 -6.14 1.19
CA GLY A 323 -1.22 -5.53 0.99
C GLY A 323 -2.25 -5.94 2.05
N ILE A 324 -3.09 -4.99 2.44
CA ILE A 324 -4.20 -5.17 3.40
C ILE A 324 -5.50 -4.63 2.80
N TRP A 325 -6.60 -5.30 3.10
CA TRP A 325 -7.93 -4.87 2.68
C TRP A 325 -8.96 -5.05 3.78
N TYR A 326 -9.88 -4.08 3.89
CA TYR A 326 -11.07 -4.19 4.73
C TYR A 326 -12.26 -4.70 3.92
N GLY A 327 -12.93 -5.75 4.38
CA GLY A 327 -14.13 -6.28 3.74
C GLY A 327 -15.01 -7.02 4.75
N GLU A 328 -16.33 -6.80 4.67
CA GLU A 328 -17.34 -7.49 5.49
C GLU A 328 -17.11 -7.42 7.01
N GLY A 329 -16.49 -6.33 7.50
CA GLY A 329 -16.19 -6.16 8.92
C GLY A 329 -14.89 -6.81 9.38
N GLU A 330 -14.09 -7.34 8.47
CA GLU A 330 -12.83 -8.01 8.73
C GLU A 330 -11.68 -7.38 7.94
N PHE A 331 -10.44 -7.63 8.37
CA PHE A 331 -9.23 -7.24 7.65
C PHE A 331 -8.53 -8.48 7.13
N TYR A 332 -8.08 -8.41 5.90
CA TYR A 332 -7.30 -9.44 5.21
C TYR A 332 -5.97 -8.83 4.83
N PHE A 333 -4.86 -9.42 5.26
CA PHE A 333 -3.53 -9.00 4.82
C PHE A 333 -2.67 -10.21 4.47
N ALA A 334 -1.73 -10.00 3.57
CA ALA A 334 -0.81 -11.03 3.13
C ALA A 334 0.49 -10.98 3.93
N CYS A 335 1.08 -12.16 4.14
CA CYS A 335 2.45 -12.32 4.62
C CYS A 335 3.19 -13.16 3.59
N THR A 336 4.07 -12.56 2.78
CA THR A 336 4.63 -13.22 1.59
C THR A 336 5.82 -14.12 1.87
N ASN A 337 6.33 -14.15 3.11
CA ASN A 337 7.40 -15.04 3.53
C ASN A 337 7.05 -15.89 4.77
N GLY A 338 5.78 -16.26 4.93
CA GLY A 338 5.36 -17.27 5.88
C GLY A 338 5.95 -18.63 5.47
N GLY A 339 6.63 -19.33 6.40
CA GLY A 339 7.17 -20.66 6.17
C GLY A 339 6.07 -21.68 5.88
N ASP A 340 6.31 -22.88 5.90
CA ASP A 340 5.53 -24.13 5.83
C ASP A 340 4.02 -24.16 5.50
N LEU A 341 3.32 -23.03 5.31
CA LEU A 341 1.95 -23.04 4.77
C LEU A 341 1.91 -23.61 3.34
N MET A 342 3.06 -23.74 2.70
CA MET A 342 3.22 -24.38 1.40
C MET A 342 3.55 -25.89 1.50
N LYS A 343 3.66 -26.42 2.67
CA LYS A 343 3.76 -27.86 2.91
C LYS A 343 2.39 -28.44 3.27
#